data_363910af6d69ba7770664cdf97cf6ebc
#
_entry.id   363910af6d69ba7770664cdf97cf6ebc
#
_cell.length_a   1.000
_cell.length_b   1.000
_cell.length_c   1.000
_cell.angle_alpha   90.00
_cell.angle_beta   90.00
_cell.angle_gamma   90.00
#
_symmetry.space_group_name_H-M   'P 1'
#
loop_
_entity.id
_entity.type
_entity.pdbx_description
1 polymer ?
#
loop_
_entity_poly.entity_id
_entity_poly.type
_entity_poly.pdbx_seq_one_letter_code
_entity_poly.pdbx_strand_id
1 'polypeptide(L)'
;MNKLVVELKNTTPLLVGWYTPRRADIRGLRTTEIKGIWRWWARAFIGGALYDEGLLNGVGTNDVLLRPSKKEVECIAKLVGIELGLGLAIARESQASRFTIYVEPLDSITPKDMRDRWRRISLLTIKKSVEGFDASHRFRLNVEWSRDFRYRLTALKILLIALQFTGVGKGSRRGLGSLDVVSISPSLEERDLRSLVREAYDECSELVRRHTKTYGARSSGNKAVELPPLPVVSKRTTSEVPVAEMKVFRDVHRGRFEDVHNFFVRTERCRVLYYSPICHDELRKEKAAWFLGLPRFQKERTQRETGYKAEVERRASPIMLAFHTDKNKFGSGAFVTCFLSGDWPKKIEWHGDHTEKPEKLNINAEAVVNAYKVFSNEFLRYLRGLNVGHQVDAIWP
;
A
#
# COMPACT_ATOMS: atom_id res chain seq x y z
N MET A 1 1.43 29.02 14.16
CA MET A 1 2.65 28.45 13.56
C MET A 1 2.23 27.52 12.44
N ASN A 2 2.67 27.77 11.21
CA ASN A 2 2.24 26.99 10.05
C ASN A 2 3.19 25.79 9.83
N LYS A 3 3.32 24.95 10.85
CA LYS A 3 4.25 23.83 10.89
C LYS A 3 3.71 22.67 11.71
N LEU A 4 3.92 21.44 11.22
CA LEU A 4 3.76 20.17 11.93
C LEU A 4 5.11 19.48 12.00
N VAL A 5 5.49 19.02 13.17
CA VAL A 5 6.70 18.23 13.41
C VAL A 5 6.28 16.84 13.85
N VAL A 6 6.76 15.80 13.18
CA VAL A 6 6.50 14.41 13.51
C VAL A 6 7.84 13.71 13.77
N GLU A 7 8.00 13.15 14.96
CA GLU A 7 9.13 12.26 15.24
C GLU A 7 8.77 10.85 14.79
N LEU A 8 9.63 10.28 13.96
CA LEU A 8 9.47 8.96 13.35
C LEU A 8 10.58 8.03 13.82
N LYS A 9 10.26 6.74 13.93
CA LYS A 9 11.24 5.68 14.20
C LYS A 9 10.96 4.49 13.30
N ASN A 10 11.96 4.05 12.50
CA ASN A 10 11.74 2.86 11.70
C ASN A 10 11.73 1.59 12.57
N THR A 11 10.73 0.76 12.35
CA THR A 11 10.49 -0.48 13.11
C THR A 11 11.04 -1.70 12.41
N THR A 12 11.21 -1.61 11.09
CA THR A 12 11.69 -2.67 10.20
C THR A 12 12.83 -2.15 9.33
N PRO A 13 13.59 -3.03 8.68
CA PRO A 13 14.67 -2.61 7.79
C PRO A 13 14.23 -1.59 6.76
N LEU A 14 15.00 -0.52 6.62
CA LEU A 14 14.73 0.59 5.72
C LEU A 14 15.66 0.54 4.51
N LEU A 15 15.11 0.29 3.32
CA LEU A 15 15.84 0.15 2.06
C LEU A 15 15.59 1.35 1.15
N VAL A 16 16.24 2.44 1.42
CA VAL A 16 16.15 3.70 0.67
C VAL A 16 17.33 3.79 -0.30
N GLY A 17 17.04 3.71 -1.60
CA GLY A 17 18.09 3.74 -2.60
C GLY A 17 18.59 5.17 -2.88
N TRP A 18 19.90 5.32 -3.12
CA TRP A 18 20.51 6.50 -3.72
C TRP A 18 20.25 6.51 -5.23
N TYR A 19 21.03 7.28 -6.00
CA TYR A 19 20.97 7.23 -7.46
C TYR A 19 21.26 5.84 -8.04
N THR A 20 22.04 5.02 -7.34
CA THR A 20 22.15 3.58 -7.63
C THR A 20 21.18 2.79 -6.76
N PRO A 21 20.35 1.91 -7.34
CA PRO A 21 19.33 1.18 -6.56
C PRO A 21 19.85 0.28 -5.44
N ARG A 22 21.16 0.04 -5.37
CA ARG A 22 21.77 -0.89 -4.41
C ARG A 22 22.44 -0.20 -3.24
N ARG A 23 22.82 1.07 -3.39
CA ARG A 23 23.39 1.86 -2.31
C ARG A 23 22.28 2.60 -1.57
N ALA A 24 22.42 2.66 -0.27
CA ALA A 24 21.52 3.45 0.56
C ALA A 24 21.84 4.95 0.45
N ASP A 25 20.81 5.79 0.56
CA ASP A 25 21.03 7.22 0.78
C ASP A 25 21.59 7.42 2.19
N ILE A 26 22.76 8.04 2.31
CA ILE A 26 23.42 8.26 3.60
C ILE A 26 22.58 9.10 4.58
N ARG A 27 21.62 9.86 4.06
CA ARG A 27 20.66 10.63 4.88
C ARG A 27 19.50 9.78 5.39
N GLY A 28 19.41 8.51 4.98
CA GLY A 28 18.33 7.60 5.34
C GLY A 28 17.02 7.96 4.65
N LEU A 29 16.00 8.27 5.43
CA LEU A 29 14.66 8.55 4.93
C LEU A 29 14.63 9.83 4.07
N ARG A 30 14.07 9.73 2.86
CA ARG A 30 13.99 10.87 1.92
C ARG A 30 12.59 11.48 1.89
N THR A 31 12.57 12.78 1.74
CA THR A 31 11.37 13.59 1.56
C THR A 31 10.49 13.10 0.40
N THR A 32 11.12 12.69 -0.71
CA THR A 32 10.39 12.22 -1.90
C THR A 32 9.61 10.94 -1.66
N GLU A 33 10.07 10.07 -0.77
CA GLU A 33 9.37 8.83 -0.41
C GLU A 33 8.13 9.13 0.44
N ILE A 34 8.26 10.04 1.41
CA ILE A 34 7.11 10.51 2.20
C ILE A 34 6.07 11.19 1.29
N LYS A 35 6.50 12.10 0.39
CA LYS A 35 5.60 12.72 -0.59
C LYS A 35 4.92 11.69 -1.48
N GLY A 36 5.64 10.63 -1.85
CA GLY A 36 5.12 9.55 -2.70
C GLY A 36 3.97 8.80 -2.04
N ILE A 37 4.15 8.32 -0.81
CA ILE A 37 3.10 7.60 -0.07
C ILE A 37 1.93 8.54 0.27
N TRP A 38 2.20 9.77 0.68
CA TRP A 38 1.18 10.77 0.97
C TRP A 38 0.24 11.02 -0.23
N ARG A 39 0.82 11.30 -1.41
CA ARG A 39 0.05 11.50 -2.64
C ARG A 39 -0.71 10.25 -3.07
N TRP A 40 -0.14 9.08 -2.85
CA TRP A 40 -0.80 7.83 -3.17
C TRP A 40 -2.07 7.65 -2.32
N TRP A 41 -1.96 7.85 -1.00
CA TRP A 41 -3.10 7.77 -0.08
C TRP A 41 -4.13 8.87 -0.33
N ALA A 42 -3.71 10.09 -0.62
CA ALA A 42 -4.61 11.16 -1.00
C ALA A 42 -5.45 10.81 -2.24
N ARG A 43 -4.84 10.18 -3.24
CA ARG A 43 -5.58 9.67 -4.41
C ARG A 43 -6.53 8.55 -4.04
N ALA A 44 -6.16 7.67 -3.12
CA ALA A 44 -7.03 6.58 -2.66
C ALA A 44 -8.27 7.13 -1.92
N PHE A 45 -8.12 8.13 -1.06
CA PHE A 45 -9.24 8.79 -0.37
C PHE A 45 -10.15 9.56 -1.33
N ILE A 46 -9.59 10.41 -2.17
CA ILE A 46 -10.36 11.17 -3.18
C ILE A 46 -11.02 10.23 -4.19
N GLY A 47 -10.30 9.22 -4.64
CA GLY A 47 -10.85 8.18 -5.53
C GLY A 47 -12.00 7.43 -4.89
N GLY A 48 -11.93 7.12 -3.59
CA GLY A 48 -13.00 6.47 -2.84
C GLY A 48 -14.23 7.33 -2.74
N ALA A 49 -14.07 8.60 -2.38
CA ALA A 49 -15.17 9.54 -2.35
C ALA A 49 -15.85 9.72 -3.73
N LEU A 50 -15.05 9.81 -4.81
CA LEU A 50 -15.59 9.85 -6.19
C LEU A 50 -16.32 8.55 -6.56
N TYR A 51 -15.79 7.40 -6.18
CA TYR A 51 -16.40 6.11 -6.47
C TYR A 51 -17.73 5.95 -5.72
N ASP A 52 -17.78 6.33 -4.46
CA ASP A 52 -18.97 6.26 -3.63
C ASP A 52 -20.09 7.23 -4.11
N GLU A 53 -19.71 8.36 -4.70
CA GLU A 53 -20.63 9.31 -5.36
C GLU A 53 -21.00 8.89 -6.81
N GLY A 54 -20.50 7.75 -7.31
CA GLY A 54 -20.77 7.28 -8.67
C GLY A 54 -20.07 8.08 -9.79
N LEU A 55 -18.99 8.79 -9.46
CA LEU A 55 -18.23 9.67 -10.36
C LEU A 55 -16.92 9.05 -10.83
N LEU A 56 -16.57 7.84 -10.38
CA LEU A 56 -15.39 7.07 -10.77
C LEU A 56 -15.83 5.69 -11.25
N ASN A 57 -16.01 5.54 -12.54
CA ASN A 57 -16.54 4.32 -13.16
C ASN A 57 -15.48 3.56 -13.95
N GLY A 58 -14.49 4.29 -14.49
CA GLY A 58 -13.46 3.74 -15.36
C GLY A 58 -13.98 3.29 -16.73
N VAL A 59 -13.05 2.76 -17.51
CA VAL A 59 -13.31 2.17 -18.82
C VAL A 59 -12.62 0.82 -18.92
N GLY A 60 -13.32 -0.18 -19.45
CA GLY A 60 -12.72 -1.47 -19.78
C GLY A 60 -11.84 -1.34 -21.01
N THR A 61 -10.73 -2.06 -21.03
CA THR A 61 -9.84 -2.18 -22.22
C THR A 61 -9.74 -3.64 -22.64
N ASN A 62 -9.07 -3.91 -23.76
CA ASN A 62 -8.84 -5.29 -24.20
C ASN A 62 -8.01 -6.08 -23.19
N ASP A 63 -7.04 -5.42 -22.53
CA ASP A 63 -6.01 -6.07 -21.70
C ASP A 63 -6.31 -6.01 -20.21
N VAL A 64 -7.05 -4.99 -19.74
CA VAL A 64 -7.32 -4.72 -18.33
C VAL A 64 -8.82 -4.60 -18.09
N LEU A 65 -9.30 -5.10 -16.93
CA LEU A 65 -10.72 -5.07 -16.60
C LEU A 65 -11.25 -3.64 -16.58
N LEU A 66 -10.62 -2.76 -15.80
CA LEU A 66 -10.98 -1.35 -15.69
C LEU A 66 -9.73 -0.49 -15.56
N ARG A 67 -9.77 0.67 -16.20
CA ARG A 67 -8.82 1.76 -15.97
C ARG A 67 -9.59 3.06 -15.78
N PRO A 68 -9.12 3.98 -14.94
CA PRO A 68 -9.74 5.29 -14.89
C PRO A 68 -9.61 5.98 -16.26
N SER A 69 -10.65 6.64 -16.71
CA SER A 69 -10.61 7.47 -17.90
C SER A 69 -9.66 8.67 -17.70
N LYS A 70 -9.21 9.28 -18.79
CA LYS A 70 -8.36 10.48 -18.71
C LYS A 70 -9.01 11.60 -17.89
N LYS A 71 -10.31 11.82 -18.03
CA LYS A 71 -11.07 12.84 -17.26
C LYS A 71 -11.09 12.53 -15.76
N GLU A 72 -11.29 11.27 -15.39
CA GLU A 72 -11.26 10.84 -13.99
C GLU A 72 -9.86 11.02 -13.38
N VAL A 73 -8.79 10.66 -14.12
CA VAL A 73 -7.41 10.89 -13.67
C VAL A 73 -7.12 12.38 -13.47
N GLU A 74 -7.55 13.24 -14.40
CA GLU A 74 -7.39 14.68 -14.30
C GLU A 74 -8.19 15.26 -13.12
N CYS A 75 -9.42 14.79 -12.90
CA CYS A 75 -10.25 15.20 -11.76
C CYS A 75 -9.58 14.84 -10.44
N ILE A 76 -9.15 13.59 -10.26
CA ILE A 76 -8.43 13.15 -9.06
C ILE A 76 -7.15 13.97 -8.87
N ALA A 77 -6.38 14.21 -9.94
CA ALA A 77 -5.14 14.96 -9.87
C ALA A 77 -5.38 16.42 -9.41
N LYS A 78 -6.44 17.07 -9.89
CA LYS A 78 -6.82 18.43 -9.48
C LYS A 78 -7.30 18.49 -8.04
N LEU A 79 -8.18 17.59 -7.62
CA LEU A 79 -8.67 17.53 -6.23
C LEU A 79 -7.50 17.28 -5.26
N VAL A 80 -6.59 16.38 -5.56
CA VAL A 80 -5.39 16.11 -4.74
C VAL A 80 -4.37 17.24 -4.82
N GLY A 81 -4.09 17.74 -6.02
CA GLY A 81 -3.03 18.73 -6.22
C GLY A 81 -3.40 20.13 -5.78
N ILE A 82 -4.60 20.58 -6.10
CA ILE A 82 -5.09 21.94 -5.86
C ILE A 82 -5.77 22.04 -4.49
N GLU A 83 -6.80 21.23 -4.27
CA GLU A 83 -7.64 21.36 -3.08
C GLU A 83 -6.96 20.82 -1.82
N LEU A 84 -6.35 19.62 -1.87
CA LEU A 84 -5.53 19.11 -0.78
C LEU A 84 -4.12 19.74 -0.75
N GLY A 85 -3.76 20.56 -1.73
CA GLY A 85 -2.51 21.32 -1.74
C GLY A 85 -1.23 20.50 -1.95
N LEU A 86 -1.32 19.26 -2.49
CA LEU A 86 -0.16 18.37 -2.66
C LEU A 86 0.64 18.60 -3.96
N GLY A 87 0.23 19.60 -4.74
CA GLY A 87 0.85 19.95 -6.01
C GLY A 87 0.33 19.14 -7.18
N LEU A 88 0.22 19.80 -8.33
CA LEU A 88 -0.30 19.29 -9.59
C LEU A 88 0.77 19.39 -10.68
N ALA A 89 0.86 18.36 -11.52
CA ALA A 89 1.57 18.41 -12.79
C ALA A 89 0.81 17.53 -13.79
N ILE A 90 0.07 18.16 -14.68
CA ILE A 90 -0.62 17.54 -15.82
C ILE A 90 -0.28 18.32 -17.09
N ALA A 91 -0.56 17.77 -18.27
CA ALA A 91 -0.02 18.21 -19.57
C ALA A 91 -0.09 19.73 -19.85
N ARG A 92 -1.05 20.46 -19.29
CA ARG A 92 -1.26 21.90 -19.57
C ARG A 92 -1.40 22.74 -18.28
N GLU A 93 -1.23 22.15 -17.13
CA GLU A 93 -1.48 22.81 -15.85
C GLU A 93 -0.52 22.28 -14.80
N SER A 94 0.15 23.18 -14.10
CA SER A 94 1.03 22.81 -12.98
C SER A 94 0.81 23.77 -11.82
N GLN A 95 0.88 23.22 -10.60
CA GLN A 95 0.80 23.98 -9.37
C GLN A 95 1.79 23.40 -8.36
N ALA A 96 2.59 24.23 -7.77
CA ALA A 96 3.48 23.82 -6.69
C ALA A 96 2.69 23.32 -5.48
N SER A 97 3.27 22.41 -4.71
CA SER A 97 2.71 21.98 -3.43
C SER A 97 2.62 23.16 -2.47
N ARG A 98 1.51 23.27 -1.74
CA ARG A 98 1.35 24.23 -0.63
C ARG A 98 2.12 23.81 0.61
N PHE A 99 2.63 22.57 0.63
CA PHE A 99 3.45 22.05 1.71
C PHE A 99 4.91 21.97 1.29
N THR A 100 5.78 22.47 2.15
CA THR A 100 7.21 22.18 2.15
C THR A 100 7.46 21.09 3.18
N ILE A 101 8.11 20.02 2.78
CA ILE A 101 8.48 18.96 3.72
C ILE A 101 9.97 18.69 3.65
N TYR A 102 10.57 18.41 4.79
CA TYR A 102 11.94 17.93 4.90
C TYR A 102 12.07 16.93 6.03
N VAL A 103 13.03 16.03 5.89
CA VAL A 103 13.32 14.97 6.86
C VAL A 103 14.78 15.09 7.27
N GLU A 104 15.02 15.01 8.55
CA GLU A 104 16.35 15.00 9.13
C GLU A 104 16.54 13.79 10.04
N PRO A 105 17.68 13.09 9.99
CA PRO A 105 18.00 12.05 10.96
C PRO A 105 18.26 12.68 12.32
N LEU A 106 17.76 12.03 13.37
CA LEU A 106 18.02 12.42 14.76
C LEU A 106 19.19 11.65 15.38
N ASP A 107 19.55 10.53 14.75
CA ASP A 107 20.65 9.69 15.17
C ASP A 107 21.71 9.64 14.07
N SER A 108 22.96 9.34 14.43
CA SER A 108 23.96 8.96 13.44
C SER A 108 23.55 7.66 12.76
N ILE A 109 23.41 7.66 11.45
CA ILE A 109 22.98 6.52 10.66
C ILE A 109 24.10 6.06 9.74
N THR A 110 24.35 4.76 9.74
CA THR A 110 25.34 4.12 8.85
C THR A 110 24.67 2.99 8.07
N PRO A 111 24.74 3.02 6.72
CA PRO A 111 24.24 1.93 5.91
C PRO A 111 24.99 0.64 6.18
N LYS A 112 24.27 -0.49 6.12
CA LYS A 112 24.83 -1.84 6.24
C LYS A 112 24.41 -2.72 5.07
N ASP A 113 25.18 -3.74 4.79
CA ASP A 113 24.75 -4.81 3.88
C ASP A 113 23.61 -5.60 4.54
N MET A 114 22.46 -5.65 3.86
CA MET A 114 21.23 -6.26 4.37
C MET A 114 21.01 -7.69 3.86
N ARG A 115 22.04 -8.35 3.31
CA ARG A 115 21.93 -9.59 2.51
C ARG A 115 21.12 -10.70 3.14
N ASP A 116 21.19 -10.92 4.43
CA ASP A 116 20.67 -12.13 5.08
C ASP A 116 19.56 -11.89 6.10
N ARG A 117 18.87 -10.73 6.06
CA ARG A 117 17.98 -10.32 7.14
C ARG A 117 16.53 -10.79 6.95
N TRP A 118 15.85 -10.36 5.91
CA TRP A 118 14.44 -10.66 5.65
C TRP A 118 14.28 -11.31 4.27
N ARG A 119 13.35 -12.26 4.11
CA ARG A 119 13.24 -13.01 2.84
C ARG A 119 13.04 -12.14 1.60
N ARG A 120 12.26 -11.04 1.73
CA ARG A 120 12.16 -10.09 0.61
C ARG A 120 13.50 -9.46 0.27
N ILE A 121 14.31 -9.17 1.28
CA ILE A 121 15.66 -8.64 1.10
C ILE A 121 16.54 -9.70 0.43
N SER A 122 16.50 -10.95 0.89
CA SER A 122 17.21 -12.05 0.25
C SER A 122 16.89 -12.16 -1.24
N LEU A 123 15.62 -12.02 -1.64
CA LEU A 123 15.24 -12.02 -3.05
C LEU A 123 15.79 -10.82 -3.84
N LEU A 124 15.92 -9.66 -3.21
CA LEU A 124 16.52 -8.47 -3.82
C LEU A 124 18.05 -8.60 -3.96
N THR A 125 18.67 -9.45 -3.14
CA THR A 125 20.11 -9.61 -3.02
C THR A 125 20.70 -10.85 -3.71
N ILE A 126 19.87 -11.68 -4.36
CA ILE A 126 20.29 -12.96 -4.99
C ILE A 126 21.57 -12.83 -5.83
N LYS A 127 21.77 -11.72 -6.53
CA LYS A 127 22.92 -11.51 -7.40
C LYS A 127 23.99 -10.57 -6.84
N LYS A 128 23.63 -9.65 -5.94
CA LYS A 128 24.52 -8.59 -5.39
C LYS A 128 23.95 -8.07 -4.07
N SER A 129 24.81 -7.52 -3.20
CA SER A 129 24.40 -6.86 -1.96
C SER A 129 23.48 -5.66 -2.17
N VAL A 130 22.65 -5.37 -1.19
CA VAL A 130 21.82 -4.18 -1.10
C VAL A 130 22.06 -3.53 0.25
N GLU A 131 22.45 -2.26 0.23
CA GLU A 131 22.61 -1.47 1.44
C GLU A 131 21.26 -0.98 1.95
N GLY A 132 21.15 -0.84 3.26
CA GLY A 132 19.99 -0.35 3.97
C GLY A 132 20.33 -0.01 5.41
N PHE A 133 19.29 0.28 6.18
CA PHE A 133 19.40 0.61 7.59
C PHE A 133 18.64 -0.41 8.43
N ASP A 134 19.20 -0.79 9.56
CA ASP A 134 18.51 -1.59 10.56
C ASP A 134 17.30 -0.82 11.13
N ALA A 135 16.45 -1.51 11.88
CA ALA A 135 15.38 -0.88 12.63
C ALA A 135 15.92 0.00 13.77
N SER A 136 15.10 0.92 14.23
CA SER A 136 15.28 1.77 15.42
C SER A 136 16.01 3.10 15.22
N HIS A 137 16.29 3.52 13.99
CA HIS A 137 16.75 4.88 13.70
C HIS A 137 15.60 5.88 13.81
N ARG A 138 15.90 7.07 14.32
CA ARG A 138 14.92 8.15 14.49
C ARG A 138 15.12 9.23 13.45
N PHE A 139 13.98 9.81 13.02
CA PHE A 139 13.93 10.90 12.06
C PHE A 139 12.93 11.94 12.52
N ARG A 140 13.17 13.20 12.15
CA ARG A 140 12.22 14.27 12.30
C ARG A 140 11.67 14.66 10.94
N LEU A 141 10.36 14.51 10.78
CA LEU A 141 9.62 14.98 9.62
C LEU A 141 9.03 16.34 9.94
N ASN A 142 9.46 17.36 9.21
CA ASN A 142 8.93 18.70 9.28
C ASN A 142 8.02 18.95 8.10
N VAL A 143 6.80 19.40 8.36
CA VAL A 143 5.79 19.74 7.36
C VAL A 143 5.40 21.19 7.58
N GLU A 144 5.69 22.06 6.63
CA GLU A 144 5.43 23.49 6.69
C GLU A 144 4.48 23.90 5.57
N TRP A 145 3.67 24.94 5.82
CA TRP A 145 2.80 25.51 4.81
C TRP A 145 2.80 27.04 4.92
N SER A 146 2.75 27.73 3.78
CA SER A 146 2.93 29.18 3.72
C SER A 146 1.67 29.96 4.07
N ARG A 147 0.49 29.42 3.77
CA ARG A 147 -0.83 30.05 4.02
C ARG A 147 -1.84 29.00 4.42
N ASP A 148 -2.80 29.41 5.24
CA ASP A 148 -3.94 28.57 5.57
C ASP A 148 -4.81 28.33 4.32
N PHE A 149 -5.31 27.12 4.20
CA PHE A 149 -6.27 26.71 3.18
C PHE A 149 -7.21 25.65 3.77
N ARG A 150 -8.40 25.54 3.18
CA ARG A 150 -9.52 24.83 3.78
C ARG A 150 -9.21 23.39 4.16
N TYR A 151 -8.60 22.62 3.25
CA TYR A 151 -8.40 21.16 3.41
C TYR A 151 -6.98 20.81 3.92
N ARG A 152 -6.29 21.75 4.56
CA ARG A 152 -4.97 21.53 5.13
C ARG A 152 -4.96 20.38 6.14
N LEU A 153 -5.90 20.40 7.09
CA LEU A 153 -5.96 19.37 8.13
C LEU A 153 -6.29 17.99 7.54
N THR A 154 -7.18 17.92 6.56
CA THR A 154 -7.48 16.70 5.81
C THR A 154 -6.21 16.11 5.20
N ALA A 155 -5.41 16.94 4.53
CA ALA A 155 -4.15 16.50 3.95
C ALA A 155 -3.19 15.96 5.00
N LEU A 156 -3.06 16.62 6.16
CA LEU A 156 -2.20 16.17 7.27
C LEU A 156 -2.70 14.86 7.91
N LYS A 157 -4.02 14.69 8.08
CA LYS A 157 -4.61 13.42 8.54
C LYS A 157 -4.25 12.28 7.58
N ILE A 158 -4.37 12.50 6.27
CA ILE A 158 -3.99 11.51 5.26
C ILE A 158 -2.49 11.17 5.32
N LEU A 159 -1.61 12.14 5.62
CA LEU A 159 -0.18 11.87 5.84
C LEU A 159 0.02 10.90 7.01
N LEU A 160 -0.62 11.16 8.15
CA LEU A 160 -0.50 10.28 9.31
C LEU A 160 -1.02 8.89 9.03
N ILE A 161 -2.15 8.75 8.34
CA ILE A 161 -2.71 7.46 7.89
C ILE A 161 -1.72 6.73 6.95
N ALA A 162 -1.13 7.46 6.00
CA ALA A 162 -0.13 6.91 5.08
C ALA A 162 1.07 6.32 5.82
N LEU A 163 1.55 7.00 6.87
CA LEU A 163 2.64 6.52 7.72
C LEU A 163 2.27 5.27 8.53
N GLN A 164 0.97 5.08 8.84
CA GLN A 164 0.51 3.91 9.59
C GLN A 164 0.33 2.67 8.70
N PHE A 165 -0.18 2.82 7.49
CA PHE A 165 -0.54 1.67 6.67
C PHE A 165 0.46 1.36 5.55
N THR A 166 1.56 2.11 5.45
CA THR A 166 2.55 1.90 4.38
C THR A 166 3.95 2.18 4.90
N GLY A 167 4.88 1.28 4.65
CA GLY A 167 6.30 1.57 4.83
C GLY A 167 6.84 2.50 3.73
N VAL A 168 8.12 2.78 3.78
CA VAL A 168 8.86 3.59 2.80
C VAL A 168 10.00 2.80 2.17
N GLY A 169 10.42 3.19 0.99
CA GLY A 169 11.50 2.53 0.26
C GLY A 169 11.10 1.20 -0.41
N LYS A 170 12.09 0.36 -0.65
CA LYS A 170 11.90 -0.93 -1.31
C LYS A 170 11.19 -1.91 -0.39
N GLY A 171 10.18 -2.58 -0.91
CA GLY A 171 9.39 -3.55 -0.13
C GLY A 171 8.40 -2.92 0.84
N SER A 172 8.14 -1.62 0.73
CA SER A 172 7.23 -0.86 1.59
C SER A 172 5.82 -1.44 1.72
N ARG A 173 5.29 -2.05 0.67
CA ARG A 173 3.98 -2.74 0.72
C ARG A 173 4.02 -4.09 1.44
N ARG A 174 5.19 -4.53 1.89
CA ARG A 174 5.42 -5.81 2.59
C ARG A 174 5.96 -5.61 3.99
N GLY A 175 5.76 -4.44 4.57
CA GLY A 175 6.15 -4.13 5.93
C GLY A 175 7.62 -3.71 6.10
N LEU A 176 8.42 -3.60 5.02
CA LEU A 176 9.74 -2.99 5.11
C LEU A 176 9.64 -1.48 5.14
N GLY A 177 10.51 -0.82 5.92
CA GLY A 177 10.52 0.64 6.09
C GLY A 177 9.28 1.18 6.82
N SER A 178 8.64 0.38 7.67
CA SER A 178 7.55 0.85 8.55
C SER A 178 8.07 1.88 9.55
N LEU A 179 7.28 2.90 9.82
CA LEU A 179 7.66 4.06 10.63
C LEU A 179 6.67 4.26 11.76
N ASP A 180 7.10 4.06 13.01
CA ASP A 180 6.34 4.52 14.19
C ASP A 180 6.26 6.04 14.18
N VAL A 181 5.09 6.57 14.44
CA VAL A 181 4.88 7.97 14.80
C VAL A 181 5.04 8.08 16.32
N VAL A 182 6.19 8.56 16.75
CA VAL A 182 6.53 8.63 18.19
C VAL A 182 5.90 9.86 18.85
N SER A 183 5.98 11.01 18.17
CA SER A 183 5.36 12.25 18.66
C SER A 183 4.90 13.15 17.51
N ILE A 184 3.94 14.01 17.80
CA ILE A 184 3.38 15.00 16.87
C ILE A 184 3.29 16.34 17.59
N SER A 185 3.85 17.41 17.01
CA SER A 185 3.81 18.76 17.58
C SER A 185 3.50 19.81 16.49
N PRO A 186 2.53 20.71 16.67
CA PRO A 186 1.54 20.69 17.73
C PRO A 186 0.67 19.42 17.66
N SER A 187 0.13 18.99 18.79
CA SER A 187 -0.77 17.84 18.82
C SER A 187 -1.95 18.12 17.89
N LEU A 188 -2.13 17.30 16.88
CA LEU A 188 -3.42 17.15 16.23
C LEU A 188 -4.24 16.39 17.26
N GLU A 189 -5.36 16.92 17.71
CA GLU A 189 -6.23 16.39 18.77
C GLU A 189 -6.11 14.87 18.97
N GLU A 190 -6.06 14.38 20.22
CA GLU A 190 -5.88 12.95 20.52
C GLU A 190 -7.05 12.14 19.95
N ARG A 191 -6.86 11.61 18.77
CA ARG A 191 -7.85 10.78 18.07
C ARG A 191 -7.30 9.39 17.88
N ASP A 192 -8.15 8.40 18.07
CA ASP A 192 -7.80 7.03 17.67
C ASP A 192 -7.72 6.92 16.13
N LEU A 193 -7.03 5.88 15.66
CA LEU A 193 -6.79 5.70 14.23
C LEU A 193 -8.07 5.52 13.41
N ARG A 194 -9.10 4.89 13.99
CA ARG A 194 -10.40 4.69 13.31
C ARG A 194 -11.10 6.03 13.07
N SER A 195 -11.15 6.87 14.08
CA SER A 195 -11.71 8.23 13.99
C SER A 195 -10.94 9.05 12.96
N LEU A 196 -9.60 8.98 12.97
CA LEU A 196 -8.74 9.69 12.02
C LEU A 196 -9.05 9.30 10.57
N VAL A 197 -9.21 7.99 10.29
CA VAL A 197 -9.53 7.49 8.93
C VAL A 197 -10.93 7.93 8.51
N ARG A 198 -11.93 7.83 9.39
CA ARG A 198 -13.32 8.23 9.10
C ARG A 198 -13.44 9.73 8.80
N GLU A 199 -12.84 10.57 9.63
CA GLU A 199 -12.84 12.00 9.41
C GLU A 199 -12.13 12.40 8.10
N ALA A 200 -10.95 11.84 7.83
CA ALA A 200 -10.26 12.10 6.58
C ALA A 200 -11.13 11.72 5.37
N TYR A 201 -11.85 10.59 5.47
CA TYR A 201 -12.76 10.16 4.41
C TYR A 201 -13.96 11.10 4.27
N ASP A 202 -14.63 11.48 5.36
CA ASP A 202 -15.82 12.35 5.33
C ASP A 202 -15.48 13.75 4.80
N GLU A 203 -14.32 14.29 5.20
CA GLU A 203 -13.80 15.55 4.68
C GLU A 203 -13.43 15.46 3.18
N CYS A 204 -12.89 14.34 2.70
CA CYS A 204 -12.66 14.09 1.29
C CYS A 204 -14.00 13.98 0.51
N SER A 205 -15.02 13.37 1.10
CA SER A 205 -16.36 13.29 0.50
C SER A 205 -17.01 14.67 0.38
N GLU A 206 -16.87 15.53 1.40
CA GLU A 206 -17.31 16.91 1.33
C GLU A 206 -16.56 17.70 0.23
N LEU A 207 -15.24 17.54 0.17
CA LEU A 207 -14.38 18.15 -0.85
C LEU A 207 -14.85 17.73 -2.25
N VAL A 208 -15.07 16.44 -2.49
CA VAL A 208 -15.53 15.89 -3.77
C VAL A 208 -16.87 16.52 -4.14
N ARG A 209 -17.89 16.47 -3.27
CA ARG A 209 -19.22 17.04 -3.53
C ARG A 209 -19.18 18.52 -3.89
N ARG A 210 -18.27 19.27 -3.28
CA ARG A 210 -18.14 20.72 -3.48
C ARG A 210 -17.47 21.08 -4.81
N HIS A 211 -16.48 20.31 -5.24
CA HIS A 211 -15.59 20.69 -6.34
C HIS A 211 -15.76 19.85 -7.63
N THR A 212 -16.54 18.76 -7.62
CA THR A 212 -16.69 17.88 -8.80
C THR A 212 -17.24 18.58 -10.02
N LYS A 213 -18.20 19.48 -9.86
CA LYS A 213 -18.75 20.27 -10.98
C LYS A 213 -17.67 21.13 -11.63
N THR A 214 -16.81 21.75 -10.84
CA THR A 214 -15.72 22.61 -11.29
C THR A 214 -14.69 21.81 -12.12
N TYR A 215 -14.41 20.57 -11.75
CA TYR A 215 -13.41 19.74 -12.42
C TYR A 215 -13.98 18.74 -13.42
N GLY A 216 -15.27 18.88 -13.76
CA GLY A 216 -15.89 18.17 -14.87
C GLY A 216 -16.19 16.70 -14.62
N ALA A 217 -16.25 16.26 -13.36
CA ALA A 217 -16.73 14.93 -13.03
C ALA A 217 -18.24 14.86 -13.36
N ARG A 218 -18.62 13.86 -14.14
CA ARG A 218 -20.03 13.62 -14.51
C ARG A 218 -20.40 12.21 -14.10
N SER A 219 -21.54 12.05 -13.47
CA SER A 219 -22.13 10.74 -13.31
C SER A 219 -22.45 10.18 -14.71
N SER A 220 -22.02 8.98 -14.98
CA SER A 220 -22.26 8.35 -16.29
C SER A 220 -23.68 7.83 -16.46
N GLY A 221 -24.54 7.95 -15.45
CA GLY A 221 -25.87 7.34 -15.46
C GLY A 221 -25.88 5.82 -15.48
N ASN A 222 -24.70 5.20 -15.64
CA ASN A 222 -24.54 3.76 -15.64
C ASN A 222 -24.59 3.20 -14.21
N LYS A 223 -25.06 1.97 -14.08
CA LYS A 223 -24.98 1.21 -12.82
C LYS A 223 -23.58 1.32 -12.24
N ALA A 224 -23.49 1.57 -10.94
CA ALA A 224 -22.21 1.55 -10.22
C ALA A 224 -21.44 0.29 -10.57
N VAL A 225 -20.20 0.45 -11.03
CA VAL A 225 -19.32 -0.66 -11.36
C VAL A 225 -18.99 -1.40 -10.06
N GLU A 226 -19.00 -2.72 -10.08
CA GLU A 226 -18.78 -3.56 -8.89
C GLU A 226 -17.39 -3.34 -8.26
N LEU A 227 -16.37 -3.05 -9.07
CA LEU A 227 -15.02 -2.73 -8.61
C LEU A 227 -14.61 -1.33 -9.11
N PRO A 228 -13.91 -0.54 -8.29
CA PRO A 228 -13.33 0.72 -8.74
C PRO A 228 -12.18 0.48 -9.73
N PRO A 229 -11.91 1.41 -10.64
CA PRO A 229 -10.85 1.25 -11.66
C PRO A 229 -9.42 1.43 -11.12
N LEU A 230 -9.26 1.73 -9.84
CA LEU A 230 -7.98 1.85 -9.12
C LEU A 230 -8.21 1.58 -7.61
N PRO A 231 -7.15 1.30 -6.83
CA PRO A 231 -7.23 1.15 -5.39
C PRO A 231 -7.77 2.42 -4.70
N VAL A 232 -8.84 2.28 -3.91
CA VAL A 232 -9.54 3.41 -3.26
C VAL A 232 -9.96 3.07 -1.83
N VAL A 233 -10.07 4.08 -0.98
CA VAL A 233 -10.71 4.00 0.35
C VAL A 233 -12.19 4.28 0.17
N SER A 234 -13.03 3.26 0.14
CA SER A 234 -14.46 3.33 -0.14
C SER A 234 -15.28 2.71 1.00
N LYS A 235 -16.49 3.23 1.23
CA LYS A 235 -17.49 2.64 2.15
C LYS A 235 -18.30 1.52 1.47
N ARG A 236 -18.19 1.37 0.15
CA ARG A 236 -18.96 0.36 -0.58
C ARG A 236 -18.44 -1.04 -0.31
N THR A 237 -19.37 -1.96 -0.40
CA THR A 237 -19.10 -3.39 -0.46
C THR A 237 -19.40 -3.89 -1.88
N THR A 238 -18.66 -4.90 -2.33
CA THR A 238 -19.14 -5.77 -3.40
C THR A 238 -20.32 -6.59 -2.87
N SER A 239 -20.88 -7.48 -3.67
CA SER A 239 -21.94 -8.39 -3.18
C SER A 239 -21.55 -9.15 -1.90
N GLU A 240 -20.26 -9.30 -1.60
CA GLU A 240 -19.78 -10.23 -0.59
C GLU A 240 -18.70 -9.68 0.36
N VAL A 241 -17.92 -8.71 -0.07
CA VAL A 241 -16.76 -8.21 0.69
C VAL A 241 -16.59 -6.70 0.50
N PRO A 242 -15.98 -5.98 1.47
CA PRO A 242 -15.71 -4.56 1.32
C PRO A 242 -14.69 -4.28 0.20
N VAL A 243 -14.88 -3.18 -0.52
CA VAL A 243 -13.95 -2.71 -1.57
C VAL A 243 -12.61 -2.30 -0.98
N ALA A 244 -12.62 -1.75 0.22
CA ALA A 244 -11.42 -1.41 0.98
C ALA A 244 -11.54 -1.92 2.41
N GLU A 245 -10.48 -2.50 2.93
CA GLU A 245 -10.43 -2.99 4.29
C GLU A 245 -9.11 -2.57 4.95
N MET A 246 -9.20 -2.03 6.17
CA MET A 246 -8.04 -1.72 7.01
C MET A 246 -8.21 -2.41 8.35
N LYS A 247 -7.23 -3.23 8.73
CA LYS A 247 -7.21 -3.99 9.98
C LYS A 247 -5.90 -3.82 10.71
N VAL A 248 -5.95 -3.89 12.04
CA VAL A 248 -4.77 -3.93 12.91
C VAL A 248 -4.82 -5.20 13.73
N PHE A 249 -3.79 -6.03 13.60
CA PHE A 249 -3.58 -7.23 14.41
C PHE A 249 -2.68 -6.87 15.58
N ARG A 250 -3.29 -6.59 16.74
CA ARG A 250 -2.64 -6.02 17.93
C ARG A 250 -1.65 -6.95 18.63
N ASP A 251 -1.90 -8.23 18.55
CA ASP A 251 -1.06 -9.28 19.15
C ASP A 251 0.16 -9.67 18.31
N VAL A 252 0.35 -9.05 17.14
CA VAL A 252 1.56 -9.22 16.34
C VAL A 252 2.68 -8.31 16.87
N HIS A 253 3.51 -8.86 17.75
CA HIS A 253 4.64 -8.15 18.33
C HIS A 253 5.92 -8.21 17.45
N ARG A 254 6.93 -7.42 17.79
CA ARG A 254 8.17 -7.26 17.00
C ARG A 254 8.87 -8.58 16.66
N GLY A 255 8.85 -9.58 17.55
CA GLY A 255 9.43 -10.91 17.32
C GLY A 255 8.73 -11.73 16.24
N ARG A 256 7.54 -11.30 15.78
CA ARG A 256 6.75 -11.97 14.73
C ARG A 256 6.69 -11.19 13.42
N PHE A 257 7.26 -10.00 13.34
CA PHE A 257 7.19 -9.16 12.14
C PHE A 257 7.76 -9.84 10.90
N GLU A 258 8.91 -10.50 11.05
CA GLU A 258 9.53 -11.25 9.96
C GLU A 258 8.69 -12.46 9.54
N ASP A 259 8.12 -13.19 10.48
CA ASP A 259 7.26 -14.33 10.18
C ASP A 259 6.04 -13.89 9.37
N VAL A 260 5.35 -12.82 9.80
CA VAL A 260 4.18 -12.26 9.08
C VAL A 260 4.57 -11.75 7.69
N HIS A 261 5.71 -11.07 7.57
CA HIS A 261 6.28 -10.69 6.27
C HIS A 261 6.50 -11.89 5.35
N ASN A 262 6.97 -13.01 5.90
CA ASN A 262 7.30 -14.21 5.13
C ASN A 262 6.08 -14.91 4.53
N PHE A 263 4.85 -14.62 5.00
CA PHE A 263 3.63 -15.07 4.31
C PHE A 263 3.61 -14.64 2.84
N PHE A 264 4.08 -13.44 2.54
CA PHE A 264 4.08 -12.88 1.19
C PHE A 264 5.24 -13.37 0.33
N VAL A 265 6.21 -14.03 0.93
CA VAL A 265 7.44 -14.49 0.28
C VAL A 265 7.70 -15.94 0.65
N ARG A 266 7.43 -16.84 -0.28
CA ARG A 266 7.65 -18.28 -0.05
C ARG A 266 9.11 -18.54 0.33
N THR A 267 9.33 -19.14 1.49
CA THR A 267 10.66 -19.49 1.99
C THR A 267 11.09 -20.87 1.50
N GLU A 268 12.41 -21.14 1.44
CA GLU A 268 12.92 -22.50 1.15
C GLU A 268 12.42 -23.53 2.17
N ARG A 269 12.30 -23.12 3.44
CA ARG A 269 11.77 -23.97 4.51
C ARG A 269 10.34 -24.42 4.20
N CYS A 270 9.51 -23.55 3.59
CA CYS A 270 8.18 -23.92 3.14
C CYS A 270 8.19 -24.84 1.91
N ARG A 271 9.26 -24.79 1.08
CA ARG A 271 9.44 -25.72 -0.05
C ARG A 271 9.81 -27.14 0.42
N VAL A 272 10.64 -27.22 1.45
CA VAL A 272 11.15 -28.51 1.99
C VAL A 272 10.14 -29.17 2.91
N LEU A 273 9.38 -28.40 3.69
CA LEU A 273 8.40 -28.88 4.66
C LEU A 273 6.97 -28.77 4.07
N TYR A 274 6.73 -29.46 2.96
CA TYR A 274 5.46 -29.47 2.24
C TYR A 274 4.23 -29.79 3.11
N TYR A 275 4.42 -30.42 4.25
CA TYR A 275 3.40 -30.85 5.19
C TYR A 275 3.29 -29.94 6.44
N SER A 276 4.07 -28.87 6.55
CA SER A 276 3.94 -27.95 7.69
C SER A 276 2.69 -27.08 7.52
N PRO A 277 1.76 -27.06 8.48
CA PRO A 277 0.57 -26.21 8.42
C PRO A 277 0.90 -24.71 8.35
N ILE A 278 2.09 -24.31 8.82
CA ILE A 278 2.58 -22.91 8.77
C ILE A 278 3.01 -22.51 7.34
N CYS A 279 3.29 -23.49 6.48
CA CYS A 279 3.84 -23.26 5.15
C CYS A 279 2.87 -23.59 4.01
N HIS A 280 1.62 -23.78 4.33
CA HIS A 280 0.60 -24.17 3.36
C HIS A 280 0.31 -23.01 2.40
N ASP A 281 0.50 -23.21 1.11
CA ASP A 281 0.31 -22.19 0.06
C ASP A 281 -1.00 -22.44 -0.71
N GLU A 282 -2.14 -22.27 -0.05
CA GLU A 282 -3.46 -22.44 -0.67
C GLU A 282 -3.67 -21.43 -1.81
N LEU A 283 -3.14 -20.21 -1.69
CA LEU A 283 -3.18 -19.26 -2.79
C LEU A 283 -2.59 -19.80 -4.08
N ARG A 284 -1.59 -20.69 -4.00
CA ARG A 284 -1.02 -21.34 -5.20
C ARG A 284 -1.87 -22.51 -5.66
N LYS A 285 -2.40 -23.29 -4.75
CA LYS A 285 -3.30 -24.42 -5.08
C LYS A 285 -4.55 -23.93 -5.77
N GLU A 286 -5.16 -22.87 -5.25
CA GLU A 286 -6.32 -22.22 -5.83
C GLU A 286 -5.97 -21.29 -7.01
N LYS A 287 -4.69 -21.30 -7.46
CA LYS A 287 -4.19 -20.43 -8.52
C LYS A 287 -4.48 -18.93 -8.30
N ALA A 288 -4.61 -18.49 -7.06
CA ALA A 288 -4.96 -17.12 -6.66
C ALA A 288 -3.76 -16.28 -6.24
N ALA A 289 -2.52 -16.82 -6.24
CA ALA A 289 -1.35 -16.08 -5.74
C ALA A 289 -0.94 -14.87 -6.61
N TRP A 290 -1.51 -14.71 -7.81
CA TRP A 290 -1.40 -13.48 -8.62
C TRP A 290 -1.95 -12.26 -7.89
N PHE A 291 -2.94 -12.45 -7.00
CA PHE A 291 -3.52 -11.39 -6.17
C PHE A 291 -2.48 -10.69 -5.28
N LEU A 292 -1.40 -11.36 -4.93
CA LEU A 292 -0.28 -10.76 -4.21
C LEU A 292 0.58 -9.80 -5.05
N GLY A 293 0.20 -9.53 -6.30
CA GLY A 293 0.87 -8.63 -7.24
C GLY A 293 1.62 -9.37 -8.36
N LEU A 294 1.80 -8.69 -9.49
CA LEU A 294 2.46 -9.20 -10.69
C LEU A 294 3.74 -8.39 -11.01
N PRO A 295 4.74 -8.99 -11.68
CA PRO A 295 4.85 -10.40 -12.01
C PRO A 295 5.23 -11.25 -10.80
N ARG A 296 4.76 -12.50 -10.79
CA ARG A 296 5.20 -13.55 -9.85
C ARG A 296 5.77 -14.73 -10.64
N PHE A 297 6.65 -14.43 -11.53
CA PHE A 297 7.21 -15.33 -12.51
C PHE A 297 8.70 -15.51 -12.28
N GLN A 298 9.18 -16.74 -12.38
CA GLN A 298 10.61 -17.09 -12.32
C GLN A 298 10.96 -17.93 -13.54
N LYS A 299 12.09 -17.61 -14.14
CA LYS A 299 12.73 -18.46 -15.15
C LYS A 299 13.94 -19.11 -14.48
N GLU A 300 13.91 -20.42 -14.31
CA GLU A 300 15.03 -21.17 -13.76
C GLU A 300 16.17 -21.28 -14.76
N ARG A 301 17.38 -21.64 -14.27
CA ARG A 301 18.54 -21.89 -15.13
C ARG A 301 18.30 -23.01 -16.16
N THR A 302 17.41 -23.92 -15.86
CA THR A 302 16.96 -25.03 -16.72
C THR A 302 15.93 -24.60 -17.79
N GLN A 303 15.71 -23.29 -17.98
CA GLN A 303 14.67 -22.71 -18.83
C GLN A 303 13.22 -23.01 -18.40
N ARG A 304 12.98 -23.70 -17.29
CA ARG A 304 11.64 -23.89 -16.75
C ARG A 304 11.08 -22.55 -16.26
N GLU A 305 9.86 -22.30 -16.68
CA GLU A 305 9.10 -21.12 -16.28
C GLU A 305 8.11 -21.52 -15.18
N THR A 306 8.08 -20.79 -14.06
CA THR A 306 7.14 -21.05 -12.97
C THR A 306 6.50 -19.76 -12.48
N GLY A 307 5.22 -19.81 -12.12
CA GLY A 307 4.50 -18.68 -11.55
C GLY A 307 3.47 -18.05 -12.51
N TYR A 308 3.24 -16.76 -12.35
CA TYR A 308 2.22 -16.00 -13.06
C TYR A 308 2.84 -14.95 -13.96
N LYS A 309 2.48 -14.99 -15.23
CA LYS A 309 2.88 -14.04 -16.26
C LYS A 309 1.64 -13.32 -16.80
N ALA A 310 1.74 -12.05 -17.09
CA ALA A 310 0.69 -11.27 -17.73
C ALA A 310 1.32 -10.33 -18.75
N GLU A 311 0.53 -9.91 -19.74
CA GLU A 311 0.95 -8.90 -20.74
C GLU A 311 1.26 -7.55 -20.09
N VAL A 312 0.62 -7.26 -18.96
CA VAL A 312 0.91 -6.07 -18.14
C VAL A 312 2.19 -6.32 -17.36
N GLU A 313 3.23 -5.53 -17.61
CA GLU A 313 4.56 -5.70 -17.01
C GLU A 313 4.55 -5.67 -15.47
N ARG A 314 3.72 -4.83 -14.87
CA ARG A 314 3.61 -4.68 -13.41
C ARG A 314 2.22 -4.33 -12.95
N ARG A 315 1.74 -5.09 -11.97
CA ARG A 315 0.58 -4.75 -11.16
C ARG A 315 0.97 -4.86 -9.68
N ALA A 316 0.94 -3.74 -8.99
CA ALA A 316 1.26 -3.73 -7.56
C ALA A 316 0.26 -4.56 -6.76
N SER A 317 0.71 -5.15 -5.64
CA SER A 317 -0.20 -5.83 -4.73
C SER A 317 -1.32 -4.89 -4.24
N PRO A 318 -2.56 -5.36 -4.13
CA PRO A 318 -3.64 -4.63 -3.48
C PRO A 318 -3.47 -4.61 -1.96
N ILE A 319 -2.56 -5.40 -1.43
CA ILE A 319 -2.34 -5.54 0.00
C ILE A 319 -1.14 -4.71 0.41
N MET A 320 -1.30 -3.91 1.45
CA MET A 320 -0.23 -3.19 2.12
C MET A 320 -0.10 -3.69 3.55
N LEU A 321 1.14 -3.79 4.01
CA LEU A 321 1.50 -4.24 5.33
C LEU A 321 2.47 -3.23 5.94
N ALA A 322 2.24 -2.84 7.17
CA ALA A 322 3.16 -2.08 8.00
C ALA A 322 3.22 -2.70 9.40
N PHE A 323 4.31 -2.46 10.11
CA PHE A 323 4.54 -3.00 11.46
C PHE A 323 4.88 -1.88 12.43
N HIS A 324 4.19 -1.85 13.56
CA HIS A 324 4.38 -0.81 14.58
C HIS A 324 4.64 -1.42 15.95
N THR A 325 5.51 -0.74 16.71
CA THR A 325 5.84 -1.13 18.08
C THR A 325 5.00 -0.35 19.10
N ASP A 326 5.21 -0.62 20.37
CA ASP A 326 4.59 0.07 21.51
C ASP A 326 4.95 1.57 21.57
N LYS A 327 5.94 2.02 20.81
CA LYS A 327 6.34 3.44 20.70
C LYS A 327 5.47 4.23 19.73
N ASN A 328 4.66 3.55 18.94
CA ASN A 328 3.78 4.21 17.98
C ASN A 328 2.56 4.82 18.68
N LYS A 329 2.31 6.10 18.44
CA LYS A 329 1.16 6.84 19.01
C LYS A 329 -0.19 6.19 18.71
N PHE A 330 -0.32 5.50 17.57
CA PHE A 330 -1.56 4.85 17.13
C PHE A 330 -1.63 3.36 17.53
N GLY A 331 -0.72 2.91 18.39
CA GLY A 331 -0.64 1.56 18.91
C GLY A 331 0.25 0.63 18.09
N SER A 332 0.47 -0.58 18.62
CA SER A 332 1.36 -1.60 18.05
C SER A 332 0.61 -2.64 17.23
N GLY A 333 1.36 -3.43 16.46
CA GLY A 333 0.84 -4.57 15.73
C GLY A 333 1.22 -4.62 14.26
N ALA A 334 0.54 -5.51 13.52
CA ALA A 334 0.59 -5.55 12.06
C ALA A 334 -0.63 -4.82 11.48
N PHE A 335 -0.38 -3.78 10.71
CA PHE A 335 -1.38 -2.93 10.06
C PHE A 335 -1.53 -3.39 8.62
N VAL A 336 -2.69 -3.89 8.27
CA VAL A 336 -2.97 -4.50 6.97
C VAL A 336 -4.07 -3.74 6.27
N THR A 337 -3.83 -3.37 5.03
CA THR A 337 -4.84 -2.80 4.15
C THR A 337 -4.98 -3.67 2.92
N CYS A 338 -6.21 -3.90 2.48
CA CYS A 338 -6.52 -4.53 1.22
C CYS A 338 -7.48 -3.65 0.41
N PHE A 339 -7.17 -3.48 -0.88
CA PHE A 339 -8.00 -2.72 -1.83
C PHE A 339 -8.42 -3.62 -2.98
N LEU A 340 -9.71 -3.81 -3.15
CA LEU A 340 -10.24 -4.44 -4.35
C LEU A 340 -10.37 -3.38 -5.44
N SER A 341 -9.90 -3.70 -6.64
CA SER A 341 -9.96 -2.81 -7.79
C SER A 341 -9.94 -3.60 -9.10
N GLY A 342 -10.45 -3.01 -10.15
CA GLY A 342 -10.54 -3.60 -11.48
C GLY A 342 -9.31 -3.39 -12.37
N ASP A 343 -8.20 -2.84 -11.88
CA ASP A 343 -6.97 -2.61 -12.63
C ASP A 343 -6.12 -3.88 -12.82
N TRP A 344 -6.78 -5.02 -12.96
CA TRP A 344 -6.15 -6.31 -13.23
C TRP A 344 -6.14 -6.64 -14.72
N PRO A 345 -5.10 -7.35 -15.21
CA PRO A 345 -5.13 -7.89 -16.57
C PRO A 345 -6.26 -8.91 -16.70
N LYS A 346 -6.95 -8.91 -17.83
CA LYS A 346 -8.04 -9.87 -18.13
C LYS A 346 -7.55 -11.31 -18.27
N LYS A 347 -6.28 -11.48 -18.65
CA LYS A 347 -5.66 -12.78 -18.85
C LYS A 347 -4.34 -12.87 -18.10
N ILE A 348 -4.14 -13.97 -17.40
CA ILE A 348 -2.89 -14.30 -16.72
C ILE A 348 -2.52 -15.72 -17.11
N GLU A 349 -1.28 -15.94 -17.51
CA GLU A 349 -0.73 -17.27 -17.76
C GLU A 349 -0.15 -17.81 -16.44
N TRP A 350 -0.60 -18.99 -16.03
CA TRP A 350 -0.04 -19.71 -14.91
C TRP A 350 0.83 -20.86 -15.42
N HIS A 351 2.10 -20.86 -14.99
CA HIS A 351 3.08 -21.88 -15.29
C HIS A 351 3.27 -22.74 -14.03
N GLY A 352 2.72 -23.96 -14.02
CA GLY A 352 2.89 -24.94 -12.95
C GLY A 352 4.25 -25.64 -13.02
N ASP A 353 4.60 -26.34 -11.94
CA ASP A 353 5.91 -26.99 -11.81
C ASP A 353 6.14 -28.15 -12.83
N HIS A 354 5.07 -28.65 -13.47
CA HIS A 354 5.13 -29.86 -14.32
C HIS A 354 4.32 -29.78 -15.61
N THR A 355 3.80 -28.61 -15.97
CA THR A 355 2.97 -28.47 -17.17
C THR A 355 3.80 -27.98 -18.35
N GLU A 356 3.75 -28.69 -19.47
CA GLU A 356 4.41 -28.28 -20.73
C GLU A 356 3.79 -27.02 -21.34
N LYS A 357 2.50 -26.79 -21.08
CA LYS A 357 1.79 -25.59 -21.58
C LYS A 357 1.24 -24.76 -20.42
N PRO A 358 1.39 -23.42 -20.47
CA PRO A 358 0.81 -22.55 -19.47
C PRO A 358 -0.73 -22.60 -19.52
N GLU A 359 -1.34 -22.59 -18.35
CA GLU A 359 -2.79 -22.45 -18.21
C GLU A 359 -3.19 -20.99 -18.30
N LYS A 360 -4.22 -20.68 -19.07
CA LYS A 360 -4.76 -19.31 -19.19
C LYS A 360 -5.87 -19.10 -18.16
N LEU A 361 -5.63 -18.20 -17.24
CA LEU A 361 -6.61 -17.76 -16.25
C LEU A 361 -7.32 -16.52 -16.78
N ASN A 362 -8.65 -16.58 -16.87
CA ASN A 362 -9.48 -15.43 -17.19
C ASN A 362 -9.82 -14.69 -15.89
N ILE A 363 -9.44 -13.43 -15.80
CA ILE A 363 -9.68 -12.58 -14.63
C ILE A 363 -10.90 -11.69 -14.92
N ASN A 364 -11.86 -11.74 -14.03
CA ASN A 364 -13.05 -10.87 -13.98
C ASN A 364 -13.25 -10.35 -12.55
N ALA A 365 -14.28 -9.59 -12.28
CA ALA A 365 -14.56 -9.04 -10.96
C ALA A 365 -14.75 -10.13 -9.89
N GLU A 366 -15.45 -11.19 -10.22
CA GLU A 366 -15.68 -12.36 -9.36
C GLU A 366 -14.35 -13.05 -9.01
N ALA A 367 -13.47 -13.25 -9.98
CA ALA A 367 -12.14 -13.83 -9.75
C ALA A 367 -11.31 -12.98 -8.77
N VAL A 368 -11.42 -11.64 -8.85
CA VAL A 368 -10.74 -10.73 -7.91
C VAL A 368 -11.31 -10.89 -6.51
N VAL A 369 -12.63 -10.94 -6.36
CA VAL A 369 -13.31 -11.14 -5.07
C VAL A 369 -12.96 -12.51 -4.47
N ASN A 370 -12.97 -13.57 -5.28
CA ASN A 370 -12.60 -14.91 -4.83
C ASN A 370 -11.13 -15.00 -4.40
N ALA A 371 -10.21 -14.40 -5.17
CA ALA A 371 -8.80 -14.34 -4.79
C ALA A 371 -8.57 -13.58 -3.47
N TYR A 372 -9.34 -12.52 -3.20
CA TYR A 372 -9.32 -11.85 -1.91
C TYR A 372 -9.80 -12.75 -0.78
N LYS A 373 -10.89 -13.49 -0.96
CA LYS A 373 -11.41 -14.42 0.07
C LYS A 373 -10.38 -15.50 0.42
N VAL A 374 -9.78 -16.12 -0.61
CA VAL A 374 -8.70 -17.09 -0.43
C VAL A 374 -7.55 -16.46 0.35
N PHE A 375 -7.11 -15.26 -0.06
CA PHE A 375 -6.06 -14.53 0.65
C PHE A 375 -6.42 -14.27 2.11
N SER A 376 -7.59 -13.73 2.40
CA SER A 376 -8.02 -13.36 3.74
C SER A 376 -8.06 -14.57 4.68
N ASN A 377 -8.65 -15.68 4.21
CA ASN A 377 -8.73 -16.93 4.97
C ASN A 377 -7.34 -17.51 5.25
N GLU A 378 -6.48 -17.57 4.22
CA GLU A 378 -5.13 -18.11 4.35
C GLU A 378 -4.23 -17.26 5.24
N PHE A 379 -4.34 -15.94 5.12
CA PHE A 379 -3.58 -15.03 5.96
C PHE A 379 -3.96 -15.17 7.43
N LEU A 380 -5.26 -15.22 7.74
CA LEU A 380 -5.74 -15.46 9.10
C LEU A 380 -5.32 -16.83 9.65
N ARG A 381 -5.42 -17.88 8.83
CA ARG A 381 -4.94 -19.23 9.20
C ARG A 381 -3.45 -19.23 9.50
N TYR A 382 -2.67 -18.56 8.67
CA TYR A 382 -1.21 -18.42 8.85
C TYR A 382 -0.88 -17.69 10.16
N LEU A 383 -1.54 -16.56 10.45
CA LEU A 383 -1.35 -15.82 11.71
C LEU A 383 -1.68 -16.67 12.93
N ARG A 384 -2.79 -17.41 12.89
CA ARG A 384 -3.16 -18.35 13.96
C ARG A 384 -2.13 -19.46 14.15
N GLY A 385 -1.56 -19.98 13.07
CA GLY A 385 -0.44 -20.93 13.11
C GLY A 385 0.83 -20.38 13.75
N LEU A 386 1.01 -19.05 13.75
CA LEU A 386 2.07 -18.35 14.50
C LEU A 386 1.67 -18.00 15.93
N ASN A 387 0.47 -18.41 16.39
CA ASN A 387 -0.13 -18.04 17.66
C ASN A 387 -0.31 -16.51 17.83
N VAL A 388 -0.69 -15.83 16.74
CA VAL A 388 -1.07 -14.40 16.70
C VAL A 388 -2.32 -14.22 15.81
N GLY A 389 -2.83 -12.99 15.69
CA GLY A 389 -4.00 -12.70 14.85
C GLY A 389 -5.34 -12.97 15.57
N HIS A 390 -5.34 -13.02 16.89
CA HIS A 390 -6.55 -13.18 17.71
C HIS A 390 -7.17 -11.84 18.12
N GLN A 391 -6.36 -10.77 18.20
CA GLN A 391 -6.79 -9.43 18.56
C GLN A 391 -6.80 -8.56 17.30
N VAL A 392 -7.96 -8.40 16.69
CA VAL A 392 -8.14 -7.68 15.42
C VAL A 392 -9.04 -6.48 15.58
N ASP A 393 -8.52 -5.30 15.32
CA ASP A 393 -9.29 -4.07 15.22
C ASP A 393 -9.64 -3.80 13.75
N ALA A 394 -10.92 -3.72 13.41
CA ALA A 394 -11.37 -3.19 12.13
C ALA A 394 -11.28 -1.66 12.18
N ILE A 395 -10.43 -1.08 11.36
CA ILE A 395 -10.25 0.37 11.27
C ILE A 395 -11.16 0.95 10.20
N TRP A 396 -11.36 0.21 9.08
CA TRP A 396 -12.19 0.60 7.95
C TRP A 396 -12.79 -0.65 7.27
N PRO A 397 -14.03 -0.64 6.77
CA PRO A 397 -15.00 0.45 6.78
C PRO A 397 -15.51 0.82 8.15
#